data_4a2df93f025be74481744e8f8cc60959
#
_entry.id   4a2df93f025be74481744e8f8cc60959
#
_cell.length_a   1.000
_cell.length_b   1.000
_cell.length_c   1.000
_cell.angle_alpha   90.00
_cell.angle_beta   90.00
_cell.angle_gamma   90.00
#
_symmetry.space_group_name_H-M   'P 1'
#
loop_
_entity.id
_entity.type
_entity.pdbx_description
1 polymer ?
#
loop_
_entity_poly.entity_id
_entity_poly.type
_entity_poly.pdbx_seq_one_letter_code
_entity_poly.pdbx_strand_id
1 'polypeptide(L)'
;MPKVNGGGDAPSVGRHGRGRRVATSLSEINVVPMVDVMLVLLIIFMVAAPMIQRGIDVNLPVAKSVPQMTGDRIEITVPLDYRQDHIVYLGREPVRAAVLQERVRQKMETAAKKEVFLGGDREVNLGELMEVFSMLKTAGVERVGIETRIPGER
;
A
#
# COMPACT_ATOMS: atom_id res chain seq x y z
N MET A 1 -39.78 -92.25 50.62
CA MET A 1 -39.66 -92.32 49.18
C MET A 1 -39.92 -91.00 48.63
N PRO A 2 -39.36 -90.72 47.62
CA PRO A 2 -38.18 -89.93 47.43
C PRO A 2 -38.45 -88.57 46.76
N LYS A 3 -37.48 -87.71 46.94
CA LYS A 3 -36.78 -86.96 45.91
C LYS A 3 -37.50 -85.88 45.22
N VAL A 4 -36.86 -84.85 45.03
CA VAL A 4 -35.97 -84.52 43.93
C VAL A 4 -35.63 -83.05 43.98
N ASN A 5 -34.57 -82.67 44.12
CA ASN A 5 -33.65 -82.28 43.09
C ASN A 5 -34.22 -81.39 42.00
N GLY A 6 -33.81 -80.25 41.99
CA GLY A 6 -34.03 -79.32 40.92
C GLY A 6 -32.99 -78.19 40.99
N GLY A 7 -31.87 -78.48 40.44
CA GLY A 7 -30.91 -77.46 40.19
C GLY A 7 -31.48 -76.45 39.16
N GLY A 8 -31.55 -75.27 39.51
CA GLY A 8 -31.92 -74.20 38.62
C GLY A 8 -30.71 -73.40 38.36
N ASP A 9 -30.07 -73.66 37.22
CA ASP A 9 -29.08 -72.78 36.64
C ASP A 9 -29.65 -71.44 36.44
N ALA A 10 -29.13 -70.52 37.10
CA ALA A 10 -29.36 -69.12 36.79
C ALA A 10 -28.53 -68.69 35.58
N PRO A 11 -29.11 -68.20 34.50
CA PRO A 11 -28.32 -67.67 33.39
C PRO A 11 -27.68 -66.35 33.83
N SER A 12 -26.40 -66.35 33.72
CA SER A 12 -25.59 -65.12 33.87
C SER A 12 -26.03 -64.05 32.87
N VAL A 13 -26.69 -63.03 33.38
CA VAL A 13 -27.01 -61.83 32.59
C VAL A 13 -25.71 -61.16 32.19
N GLY A 14 -25.31 -61.37 30.99
CA GLY A 14 -24.23 -60.62 30.36
C GLY A 14 -24.57 -59.14 30.41
N ARG A 15 -23.79 -58.40 31.19
CA ARG A 15 -23.76 -56.95 31.13
C ARG A 15 -23.27 -56.55 29.79
N HIS A 16 -24.18 -56.25 28.88
CA HIS A 16 -23.87 -55.50 27.68
C HIS A 16 -23.37 -54.13 28.10
N GLY A 17 -22.07 -53.98 28.08
CA GLY A 17 -21.45 -52.68 28.17
C GLY A 17 -22.01 -51.81 27.03
N ARG A 18 -22.91 -50.90 27.37
CA ARG A 18 -23.27 -49.78 26.52
C ARG A 18 -21.98 -49.01 26.28
N GLY A 19 -21.31 -49.35 25.23
CA GLY A 19 -20.26 -48.49 24.66
C GLY A 19 -20.89 -47.12 24.45
N ARG A 20 -20.49 -46.21 25.27
CA ARG A 20 -20.80 -44.79 25.13
C ARG A 20 -20.18 -44.39 23.81
N ARG A 21 -20.99 -44.40 22.76
CA ARG A 21 -20.60 -43.75 21.50
C ARG A 21 -20.38 -42.28 21.84
N VAL A 22 -19.15 -41.89 22.00
CA VAL A 22 -18.77 -40.52 21.99
C VAL A 22 -19.11 -40.07 20.59
N ALA A 23 -20.24 -39.37 20.45
CA ALA A 23 -20.51 -38.62 19.25
C ALA A 23 -19.41 -37.59 19.15
N THR A 24 -18.41 -37.86 18.34
CA THR A 24 -17.50 -36.83 17.86
C THR A 24 -18.39 -35.86 17.08
N SER A 25 -18.86 -34.84 17.78
CA SER A 25 -19.41 -33.68 17.14
C SER A 25 -18.22 -33.10 16.31
N LEU A 26 -18.14 -33.55 15.10
CA LEU A 26 -17.39 -32.80 14.10
C LEU A 26 -18.12 -31.47 14.01
N SER A 27 -17.57 -30.49 14.71
CA SER A 27 -17.97 -29.12 14.55
C SER A 27 -17.65 -28.78 13.07
N GLU A 28 -18.63 -28.97 12.23
CA GLU A 28 -18.54 -28.51 10.86
C GLU A 28 -18.38 -26.99 10.94
N ILE A 29 -17.17 -26.54 10.72
CA ILE A 29 -16.89 -25.11 10.62
C ILE A 29 -17.69 -24.61 9.44
N ASN A 30 -18.71 -23.83 9.73
CA ASN A 30 -19.50 -23.22 8.66
C ASN A 30 -18.57 -22.23 7.90
N VAL A 31 -18.13 -22.64 6.73
CA VAL A 31 -17.18 -21.88 5.88
C VAL A 31 -17.85 -20.63 5.31
N VAL A 32 -19.18 -20.60 5.26
CA VAL A 32 -19.94 -19.49 4.65
C VAL A 32 -19.62 -18.13 5.28
N PRO A 33 -19.63 -17.94 6.62
CA PRO A 33 -19.28 -16.66 7.21
C PRO A 33 -17.83 -16.25 6.93
N MET A 34 -16.92 -17.22 6.86
CA MET A 34 -15.51 -16.95 6.58
C MET A 34 -15.29 -16.49 5.12
N VAL A 35 -15.99 -17.16 4.19
CA VAL A 35 -15.96 -16.77 2.76
C VAL A 35 -16.59 -15.40 2.57
N ASP A 36 -17.66 -15.08 3.27
CA ASP A 36 -18.30 -13.76 3.20
C ASP A 36 -17.35 -12.64 3.62
N VAL A 37 -16.67 -12.80 4.76
CA VAL A 37 -15.66 -11.85 5.22
C VAL A 37 -14.53 -11.70 4.20
N MET A 38 -14.05 -12.80 3.62
CA MET A 38 -13.00 -12.76 2.59
C MET A 38 -13.46 -12.04 1.33
N LEU A 39 -14.69 -12.26 0.89
CA LEU A 39 -15.25 -11.57 -0.27
C LEU A 39 -15.41 -10.08 -0.02
N VAL A 40 -15.90 -9.69 1.15
CA VAL A 40 -16.04 -8.28 1.53
C VAL A 40 -14.68 -7.59 1.57
N LEU A 41 -13.67 -8.22 2.18
CA LEU A 41 -12.31 -7.70 2.19
C LEU A 41 -11.73 -7.58 0.77
N LEU A 42 -11.97 -8.57 -0.09
CA LEU A 42 -11.54 -8.54 -1.48
C LEU A 42 -12.12 -7.33 -2.23
N ILE A 43 -13.43 -7.08 -2.07
CA ILE A 43 -14.10 -5.95 -2.70
C ILE A 43 -13.57 -4.63 -2.14
N ILE A 44 -13.37 -4.52 -0.83
CA ILE A 44 -12.80 -3.32 -0.20
C ILE A 44 -11.41 -3.05 -0.77
N PHE A 45 -10.54 -4.04 -0.84
CA PHE A 45 -9.20 -3.88 -1.42
C PHE A 45 -9.25 -3.55 -2.92
N MET A 46 -10.17 -4.14 -3.66
CA MET A 46 -10.34 -3.84 -5.09
C MET A 46 -10.76 -2.38 -5.33
N VAL A 47 -11.62 -1.83 -4.46
CA VAL A 47 -12.05 -0.43 -4.54
C VAL A 47 -10.99 0.52 -3.97
N ALA A 48 -10.28 0.12 -2.91
CA ALA A 48 -9.26 0.95 -2.27
C ALA A 48 -7.94 1.00 -3.05
N ALA A 49 -7.58 -0.07 -3.77
CA ALA A 49 -6.33 -0.14 -4.51
C ALA A 49 -6.10 1.01 -5.51
N PRO A 50 -7.07 1.40 -6.36
CA PRO A 50 -6.88 2.54 -7.25
C PRO A 50 -6.82 3.89 -6.52
N MET A 51 -7.35 3.98 -5.29
CA MET A 51 -7.25 5.20 -4.48
C MET A 51 -5.82 5.41 -3.96
N ILE A 52 -5.10 4.33 -3.69
CA ILE A 52 -3.70 4.38 -3.24
C ILE A 52 -2.75 4.71 -4.41
N GLN A 53 -3.14 4.37 -5.63
CA GLN A 53 -2.35 4.59 -6.85
C GLN A 53 -2.61 5.93 -7.53
N ARG A 54 -3.43 6.82 -6.96
CA ARG A 54 -3.56 8.18 -7.47
C ARG A 54 -2.25 8.92 -7.24
N GLY A 55 -1.27 8.58 -8.09
CA GLY A 55 -0.19 9.48 -8.41
C GLY A 55 -0.81 10.71 -9.07
N ILE A 56 -0.21 11.84 -8.85
CA ILE A 56 -0.63 13.11 -9.42
C ILE A 56 -0.52 12.99 -10.93
N ASP A 57 -1.62 13.19 -11.63
CA ASP A 57 -1.61 13.42 -13.07
C ASP A 57 -1.08 14.83 -13.32
N VAL A 58 0.24 14.94 -13.52
CA VAL A 58 0.89 16.18 -13.93
C VAL A 58 1.23 16.06 -15.40
N ASN A 59 0.70 16.96 -16.21
CA ASN A 59 1.07 17.09 -17.60
C ASN A 59 2.44 17.78 -17.73
N LEU A 60 3.50 17.00 -17.72
CA LEU A 60 4.85 17.54 -17.87
C LEU A 60 5.07 18.16 -19.26
N PRO A 61 5.77 19.30 -19.34
CA PRO A 61 6.12 19.89 -20.62
C PRO A 61 7.01 18.93 -21.43
N VAL A 62 6.80 18.92 -22.73
CA VAL A 62 7.47 18.01 -23.67
C VAL A 62 8.81 18.57 -24.10
N ALA A 63 9.91 17.87 -23.84
CA ALA A 63 11.22 18.18 -24.39
C ALA A 63 11.70 17.08 -25.33
N LYS A 64 12.47 17.49 -26.33
CA LYS A 64 12.92 16.60 -27.42
C LYS A 64 14.04 15.62 -27.05
N SER A 65 14.66 15.76 -25.89
CA SER A 65 15.76 14.86 -25.47
C SER A 65 16.02 14.98 -23.97
N VAL A 66 15.77 13.91 -23.24
CA VAL A 66 16.19 13.77 -21.84
C VAL A 66 16.87 12.42 -21.69
N PRO A 67 18.10 12.34 -21.18
CA PRO A 67 18.73 11.07 -20.84
C PRO A 67 17.92 10.35 -19.77
N GLN A 68 17.57 9.10 -20.01
CA GLN A 68 16.99 8.25 -18.96
C GLN A 68 18.06 8.00 -17.90
N MET A 69 17.93 8.65 -16.77
CA MET A 69 18.80 8.41 -15.62
C MET A 69 18.10 7.44 -14.67
N THR A 70 18.57 6.21 -14.65
CA THR A 70 18.16 5.15 -13.71
C THR A 70 18.99 5.28 -12.43
N GLY A 71 18.31 5.52 -11.28
CA GLY A 71 18.93 5.57 -9.95
C GLY A 71 18.01 6.18 -8.89
N ASP A 72 18.38 6.05 -7.63
CA ASP A 72 17.72 6.74 -6.51
C ASP A 72 17.85 8.25 -6.71
N ARG A 73 16.77 8.87 -7.18
CA ARG A 73 16.71 10.31 -7.46
C ARG A 73 15.65 10.96 -6.59
N ILE A 74 15.93 12.16 -6.17
CA ILE A 74 14.97 13.00 -5.47
C ILE A 74 14.19 13.77 -6.54
N GLU A 75 12.91 13.48 -6.65
CA GLU A 75 12.01 14.08 -7.62
C GLU A 75 11.03 15.00 -6.92
N ILE A 76 10.89 16.21 -7.44
CA ILE A 76 9.95 17.21 -6.92
C ILE A 76 9.05 17.64 -8.06
N THR A 77 7.75 17.55 -7.84
CA THR A 77 6.75 17.92 -8.83
C THR A 77 5.91 19.07 -8.30
N VAL A 78 5.80 20.12 -9.11
CA VAL A 78 4.94 21.27 -8.84
C VAL A 78 3.61 21.07 -9.55
N PRO A 79 2.51 20.88 -8.82
CA PRO A 79 1.17 20.72 -9.40
C PRO A 79 0.58 22.07 -9.80
N LEU A 80 -0.48 22.02 -10.60
CA LEU A 80 -1.21 23.22 -11.03
C LEU A 80 -1.84 24.01 -9.88
N ASP A 81 -2.26 23.27 -8.83
CA ASP A 81 -2.90 23.86 -7.65
C ASP A 81 -1.91 24.53 -6.68
N TYR A 82 -0.61 24.55 -7.02
CA TYR A 82 0.43 25.17 -6.19
C TYR A 82 0.09 26.62 -5.78
N ARG A 83 -0.59 27.38 -6.64
CA ARG A 83 -1.02 28.76 -6.34
C ARG A 83 -1.95 28.86 -5.15
N GLN A 84 -2.77 27.82 -4.92
CA GLN A 84 -3.81 27.84 -3.90
C GLN A 84 -3.29 27.24 -2.58
N ASP A 85 -2.62 26.11 -2.69
CA ASP A 85 -2.28 25.28 -1.53
C ASP A 85 -0.83 25.37 -1.11
N HIS A 86 0.06 25.92 -1.95
CA HIS A 86 1.51 25.93 -1.76
C HIS A 86 2.07 24.53 -1.41
N ILE A 87 1.52 23.49 -2.05
CA ILE A 87 1.93 22.11 -1.89
C ILE A 87 2.71 21.68 -3.10
N VAL A 88 3.87 21.05 -2.89
CA VAL A 88 4.67 20.36 -3.89
C VAL A 88 4.73 18.89 -3.55
N TYR A 89 5.07 18.06 -4.51
CA TYR A 89 5.22 16.64 -4.26
C TYR A 89 6.67 16.24 -4.28
N LEU A 90 7.11 15.61 -3.20
CA LEU A 90 8.45 15.04 -3.07
C LEU A 90 8.38 13.53 -3.36
N GLY A 91 8.58 13.17 -4.60
CA GLY A 91 8.21 11.87 -5.13
C GLY A 91 6.70 11.70 -5.14
N ARG A 92 6.15 10.95 -4.19
CA ARG A 92 4.70 10.75 -4.03
C ARG A 92 4.11 11.42 -2.78
N GLU A 93 4.95 12.03 -1.98
CA GLU A 93 4.55 12.65 -0.71
C GLU A 93 4.19 14.13 -0.91
N PRO A 94 2.99 14.58 -0.55
CA PRO A 94 2.65 15.99 -0.57
C PRO A 94 3.37 16.73 0.56
N VAL A 95 4.10 17.77 0.22
CA VAL A 95 4.89 18.58 1.15
C VAL A 95 4.56 20.06 0.96
N ARG A 96 4.31 20.77 2.03
CA ARG A 96 4.12 22.23 1.96
C ARG A 96 5.43 22.93 1.62
N ALA A 97 5.38 23.95 0.78
CA ALA A 97 6.55 24.74 0.39
C ALA A 97 7.35 25.26 1.60
N ALA A 98 6.66 25.62 2.68
CA ALA A 98 7.30 26.10 3.91
C ALA A 98 8.26 25.09 4.58
N VAL A 99 8.01 23.79 4.42
CA VAL A 99 8.85 22.72 5.01
C VAL A 99 9.67 21.97 3.96
N LEU A 100 9.54 22.34 2.70
CA LEU A 100 10.21 21.67 1.58
C LEU A 100 11.73 21.66 1.75
N GLN A 101 12.31 22.80 2.13
CA GLN A 101 13.76 22.94 2.30
C GLN A 101 14.32 21.92 3.30
N GLU A 102 13.66 21.79 4.44
CA GLU A 102 14.07 20.86 5.49
C GLU A 102 13.90 19.40 5.06
N ARG A 103 12.79 19.08 4.39
CA ARG A 103 12.53 17.72 3.88
C ARG A 103 13.53 17.32 2.78
N VAL A 104 13.87 18.23 1.91
CA VAL A 104 14.88 17.99 0.87
C VAL A 104 16.25 17.81 1.49
N ARG A 105 16.62 18.63 2.47
CA ARG A 105 17.89 18.50 3.21
C ARG A 105 18.02 17.13 3.86
N GLN A 106 17.00 16.70 4.60
CA GLN A 106 16.98 15.37 5.22
C GLN A 106 17.13 14.23 4.21
N LYS A 107 16.41 14.31 3.07
CA LYS A 107 16.56 13.32 2.00
C LYS A 107 17.95 13.34 1.36
N MET A 108 18.55 14.50 1.21
CA MET A 108 19.88 14.63 0.65
C MET A 108 20.99 14.09 1.56
N GLU A 109 20.79 14.08 2.87
CA GLU A 109 21.75 13.49 3.81
C GLU A 109 21.87 11.97 3.63
N THR A 110 20.77 11.32 3.23
CA THR A 110 20.71 9.88 2.98
C THR A 110 20.95 9.49 1.52
N ALA A 111 20.87 10.44 0.61
CA ALA A 111 21.03 10.21 -0.82
C ALA A 111 22.51 10.15 -1.25
N ALA A 112 22.82 9.17 -2.10
CA ALA A 112 24.19 9.03 -2.65
C ALA A 112 24.60 10.17 -3.59
N LYS A 113 23.62 10.86 -4.20
CA LYS A 113 23.82 12.00 -5.08
C LYS A 113 22.97 13.19 -4.66
N LYS A 114 23.58 14.37 -4.62
CA LYS A 114 22.90 15.64 -4.29
C LYS A 114 22.25 16.28 -5.51
N GLU A 115 21.54 15.46 -6.27
CA GLU A 115 20.83 15.87 -7.48
C GLU A 115 19.34 15.77 -7.23
N VAL A 116 18.61 16.83 -7.57
CA VAL A 116 17.17 16.91 -7.45
C VAL A 116 16.58 17.17 -8.82
N PHE A 117 15.54 16.48 -9.18
CA PHE A 117 14.80 16.68 -10.42
C PHE A 117 13.52 17.46 -10.11
N LEU A 118 13.36 18.58 -10.77
CA LEU A 118 12.19 19.45 -10.62
C LEU A 118 11.32 19.32 -11.87
N GLY A 119 10.14 18.79 -11.69
CA GLY A 119 9.08 18.73 -12.69
C GLY A 119 7.97 19.71 -12.35
N GLY A 120 7.30 20.23 -13.35
CA GLY A 120 6.10 21.04 -13.17
C GLY A 120 5.02 20.62 -14.16
N ASP A 121 3.75 20.82 -13.79
CA ASP A 121 2.66 20.68 -14.72
C ASP A 121 2.87 21.64 -15.90
N ARG A 122 2.32 21.28 -17.06
CA ARG A 122 2.43 22.06 -18.30
C ARG A 122 1.90 23.49 -18.17
N GLU A 123 0.90 23.67 -17.33
CA GLU A 123 0.24 24.95 -17.10
C GLU A 123 0.80 25.72 -15.90
N VAL A 124 1.78 25.16 -15.20
CA VAL A 124 2.48 25.85 -14.10
C VAL A 124 3.25 27.04 -14.67
N ASN A 125 3.11 28.16 -13.99
CA ASN A 125 3.82 29.36 -14.37
C ASN A 125 5.32 29.22 -14.10
N LEU A 126 6.15 29.73 -15.03
CA LEU A 126 7.59 29.74 -14.83
C LEU A 126 8.01 30.41 -13.53
N GLY A 127 7.30 31.44 -13.08
CA GLY A 127 7.55 32.11 -11.80
C GLY A 127 7.43 31.17 -10.60
N GLU A 128 6.37 30.34 -10.57
CA GLU A 128 6.14 29.34 -9.52
C GLU A 128 7.22 28.25 -9.51
N LEU A 129 7.60 27.80 -10.69
CA LEU A 129 8.69 26.83 -10.85
C LEU A 129 10.02 27.41 -10.32
N MET A 130 10.28 28.68 -10.63
CA MET A 130 11.49 29.38 -10.18
C MET A 130 11.48 29.67 -8.67
N GLU A 131 10.32 29.87 -8.08
CA GLU A 131 10.19 29.98 -6.63
C GLU A 131 10.62 28.68 -5.94
N VAL A 132 10.08 27.55 -6.38
CA VAL A 132 10.46 26.22 -5.87
C VAL A 132 11.95 25.95 -6.14
N PHE A 133 12.45 26.26 -7.31
CA PHE A 133 13.87 26.15 -7.65
C PHE A 133 14.77 26.93 -6.68
N SER A 134 14.40 28.16 -6.36
CA SER A 134 15.11 29.00 -5.39
C SER A 134 15.13 28.37 -4.00
N MET A 135 14.00 27.81 -3.56
CA MET A 135 13.93 27.07 -2.29
C MET A 135 14.89 25.87 -2.26
N LEU A 136 15.00 25.15 -3.37
CA LEU A 136 15.91 24.00 -3.50
C LEU A 136 17.38 24.43 -3.43
N LYS A 137 17.74 25.52 -4.07
CA LYS A 137 19.09 26.09 -3.99
C LYS A 137 19.45 26.52 -2.58
N THR A 138 18.49 27.13 -1.85
CA THR A 138 18.67 27.51 -0.43
C THR A 138 18.81 26.28 0.47
N ALA A 139 18.16 25.17 0.12
CA ALA A 139 18.31 23.89 0.83
C ALA A 139 19.67 23.21 0.64
N GLY A 140 20.51 23.73 -0.23
CA GLY A 140 21.86 23.20 -0.51
C GLY A 140 21.93 22.21 -1.66
N VAL A 141 20.91 22.18 -2.54
CA VAL A 141 20.92 21.32 -3.73
C VAL A 141 21.98 21.85 -4.71
N GLU A 142 22.97 21.01 -5.05
CA GLU A 142 24.03 21.38 -5.97
C GLU A 142 23.54 21.43 -7.41
N ARG A 143 22.80 20.39 -7.81
CA ARG A 143 22.27 20.25 -9.15
C ARG A 143 20.77 20.07 -9.14
N VAL A 144 20.08 20.91 -9.88
CA VAL A 144 18.64 20.78 -10.14
C VAL A 144 18.45 20.49 -11.61
N GLY A 145 18.01 19.29 -11.92
CA GLY A 145 17.58 18.92 -13.27
C GLY A 145 16.12 19.30 -13.48
N ILE A 146 15.77 19.78 -14.65
CA ILE A 146 14.37 19.99 -15.00
C ILE A 146 13.87 18.73 -15.68
N GLU A 147 12.83 18.13 -15.13
CA GLU A 147 12.21 16.94 -15.71
C GLU A 147 11.15 17.33 -16.73
N THR A 148 11.26 16.77 -17.90
CA THR A 148 10.34 16.98 -19.01
C THR A 148 9.92 15.65 -19.58
N ARG A 149 8.68 15.54 -20.05
CA ARG A 149 8.17 14.30 -20.65
C ARG A 149 8.64 14.16 -22.10
N ILE A 150 9.10 12.96 -22.44
CA ILE A 150 9.43 12.63 -23.84
C ILE A 150 8.12 12.38 -24.63
N PRO A 151 7.96 12.91 -25.85
CA PRO A 151 6.81 12.62 -26.69
C PRO A 151 6.72 11.14 -27.00
N GLY A 152 5.61 10.49 -26.61
CA GLY A 152 5.34 9.09 -26.92
C GLY A 152 5.46 8.09 -25.78
N GLU A 153 5.91 8.50 -24.61
CA GLU A 153 5.89 7.67 -23.41
C GLU A 153 4.51 7.80 -22.72
N ARG A 154 3.77 6.67 -22.67
CA ARG A 154 2.47 6.55 -22.01
C ARG A 154 2.60 5.83 -20.68
#